data_2da6a874198ec7261790015ca70f9cad
#
_entry.id   2da6a874198ec7261790015ca70f9cad
#
_cell.length_a   1.000
_cell.length_b   1.000
_cell.length_c   1.000
_cell.angle_alpha   90.00
_cell.angle_beta   90.00
_cell.angle_gamma   90.00
#
_symmetry.space_group_name_H-M   'P 1'
#
loop_
_entity.id
_entity.type
_entity.pdbx_description
1 polymer ?
#
loop_
_entity_poly.entity_id
_entity_poly.type
_entity_poly.pdbx_seq_one_letter_code
_entity_poly.pdbx_strand_id
1 'polypeptide(L)'
;FVSLFRVYRVAAASPVYEWFSHVLILAGLISLLIAGVYLRRTNNYKRFLAYSTVECMGLSVVGLGVGGIGIFAALLQVIAHALIKSGMFVQMAQVGKVYGTYRMNRIGGYIGVNRTGAVALLLGGMSLLAFPPSVLFVSEMMILRQVIESGRWWLLVLLALLLCFVMFSFC
;
A
#
# COMPACT_ATOMS: atom_id res chain seq x y z
N PHE A 1 -1.35 2.79 12.77
CA PHE A 1 -0.29 3.67 12.26
C PHE A 1 -0.03 4.85 13.21
N VAL A 2 -1.06 5.58 13.65
CA VAL A 2 -0.90 6.75 14.56
C VAL A 2 -0.15 6.37 15.84
N SER A 3 -0.47 5.23 16.46
CA SER A 3 0.23 4.74 17.67
C SER A 3 1.70 4.46 17.37
N LEU A 4 2.00 3.83 16.23
CA LEU A 4 3.37 3.58 15.79
C LEU A 4 4.13 4.90 15.57
N PHE A 5 3.47 5.88 14.96
CA PHE A 5 4.06 7.21 14.75
C PHE A 5 4.38 7.92 16.08
N ARG A 6 3.54 7.78 17.11
CA ARG A 6 3.83 8.31 18.45
C ARG A 6 5.05 7.64 19.06
N VAL A 7 5.13 6.31 18.99
CA VAL A 7 6.31 5.56 19.48
C VAL A 7 7.56 5.97 18.70
N TYR A 8 7.47 6.14 17.38
CA TYR A 8 8.56 6.64 16.56
C TYR A 8 9.07 8.01 17.03
N ARG A 9 8.18 8.96 17.34
CA ARG A 9 8.57 10.28 17.84
C ARG A 9 9.31 10.22 19.16
N VAL A 10 8.89 9.33 20.06
CA VAL A 10 9.57 9.11 21.34
C VAL A 10 10.95 8.46 21.11
N ALA A 11 11.03 7.45 20.26
CA ALA A 11 12.28 6.79 19.91
C ALA A 11 13.26 7.74 19.22
N ALA A 12 12.76 8.66 18.37
CA ALA A 12 13.58 9.65 17.66
C ALA A 12 14.31 10.63 18.60
N ALA A 13 13.81 10.82 19.82
CA ALA A 13 14.44 11.64 20.87
C ALA A 13 15.44 10.84 21.75
N SER A 14 15.60 9.54 21.50
CA SER A 14 16.44 8.65 22.32
C SER A 14 17.65 8.13 21.53
N PRO A 15 18.75 7.71 22.19
CA PRO A 15 19.93 7.16 21.52
C PRO A 15 19.66 5.83 20.79
N VAL A 16 18.47 5.24 20.97
CA VAL A 16 18.04 3.97 20.36
C VAL A 16 17.46 4.17 18.95
N TYR A 17 17.43 5.40 18.45
CA TYR A 17 16.79 5.76 17.17
C TYR A 17 17.30 4.93 15.97
N GLU A 18 18.60 4.76 15.83
CA GLU A 18 19.17 4.02 14.69
C GLU A 18 18.75 2.55 14.68
N TRP A 19 18.79 1.89 15.84
CA TRP A 19 18.34 0.52 15.98
C TRP A 19 16.83 0.39 15.66
N PHE A 20 16.03 1.30 16.21
CA PHE A 20 14.59 1.33 15.97
C PHE A 20 14.26 1.56 14.49
N SER A 21 14.97 2.45 13.80
CA SER A 21 14.88 2.69 12.36
C SER A 21 15.10 1.41 11.56
N HIS A 22 16.17 0.63 11.87
CA HIS A 22 16.44 -0.63 11.19
C HIS A 22 15.33 -1.67 11.42
N VAL A 23 14.81 -1.76 12.64
CA VAL A 23 13.67 -2.66 12.95
C VAL A 23 12.43 -2.29 12.14
N LEU A 24 12.11 -1.00 12.02
CA LEU A 24 10.98 -0.53 11.21
C LEU A 24 11.16 -0.87 9.73
N ILE A 25 12.34 -0.63 9.18
CA ILE A 25 12.64 -0.95 7.78
C ILE A 25 12.47 -2.45 7.54
N LEU A 26 13.05 -3.30 8.38
CA LEU A 26 12.93 -4.76 8.26
C LEU A 26 11.47 -5.22 8.36
N ALA A 27 10.72 -4.72 9.34
CA ALA A 27 9.31 -5.05 9.51
C ALA A 27 8.47 -4.63 8.27
N GLY A 28 8.74 -3.45 7.72
CA GLY A 28 8.07 -2.97 6.51
C GLY A 28 8.38 -3.82 5.28
N LEU A 29 9.65 -4.20 5.07
CA LEU A 29 10.08 -5.08 3.97
C LEU A 29 9.46 -6.48 4.07
N ILE A 30 9.42 -7.08 5.26
CA ILE A 30 8.75 -8.36 5.50
C ILE A 30 7.25 -8.26 5.19
N SER A 31 6.61 -7.17 5.60
CA SER A 31 5.19 -6.93 5.31
C SER A 31 4.91 -6.82 3.81
N LEU A 32 5.77 -6.13 3.05
CA LEU A 32 5.68 -6.02 1.60
C LEU A 32 5.83 -7.39 0.92
N LEU A 33 6.79 -8.19 1.35
CA LEU A 33 7.02 -9.54 0.82
C LEU A 33 5.81 -10.45 1.07
N ILE A 34 5.29 -10.46 2.30
CA ILE A 34 4.10 -11.23 2.68
C ILE A 34 2.90 -10.78 1.84
N ALA A 35 2.68 -9.48 1.72
CA ALA A 35 1.58 -8.94 0.91
C ALA A 35 1.66 -9.41 -0.55
N GLY A 36 2.83 -9.31 -1.19
CA GLY A 36 3.03 -9.73 -2.58
C GLY A 36 2.75 -11.21 -2.80
N VAL A 37 3.22 -12.10 -1.90
CA VAL A 37 2.98 -13.55 -1.99
C VAL A 37 1.49 -13.88 -1.86
N TYR A 38 0.79 -13.28 -0.90
CA TYR A 38 -0.62 -13.57 -0.65
C TYR A 38 -1.55 -12.91 -1.67
N LEU A 39 -1.23 -11.73 -2.19
CA LEU A 39 -1.97 -11.08 -3.29
C LEU A 39 -2.10 -12.01 -4.49
N ARG A 40 -1.00 -12.63 -4.92
CA ARG A 40 -0.98 -13.55 -6.07
C ARG A 40 -1.86 -14.79 -5.92
N ARG A 41 -2.06 -15.26 -4.67
CA ARG A 41 -2.86 -16.47 -4.39
C ARG A 41 -4.34 -16.18 -4.12
N THR A 42 -4.74 -14.93 -4.11
CA THR A 42 -6.06 -14.54 -3.65
C THR A 42 -7.04 -14.42 -4.80
N ASN A 43 -8.12 -15.21 -4.76
CA ASN A 43 -9.21 -15.24 -5.73
C ASN A 43 -10.49 -14.55 -5.19
N ASN A 44 -10.36 -13.74 -4.13
CA ASN A 44 -11.46 -13.09 -3.44
C ASN A 44 -11.17 -11.60 -3.24
N TYR A 45 -12.02 -10.73 -3.78
CA TYR A 45 -11.86 -9.28 -3.70
C TYR A 45 -11.68 -8.73 -2.28
N LYS A 46 -12.37 -9.28 -1.28
CA LYS A 46 -12.21 -8.83 0.12
C LYS A 46 -10.80 -9.10 0.65
N ARG A 47 -10.27 -10.30 0.36
CA ARG A 47 -8.89 -10.67 0.75
C ARG A 47 -7.86 -9.85 -0.02
N PHE A 48 -8.10 -9.65 -1.30
CA PHE A 48 -7.26 -8.79 -2.14
C PHE A 48 -7.14 -7.38 -1.56
N LEU A 49 -8.26 -6.75 -1.21
CA LEU A 49 -8.25 -5.45 -0.54
C LEU A 49 -7.55 -5.50 0.83
N ALA A 50 -7.67 -6.58 1.60
CA ALA A 50 -6.96 -6.71 2.87
C ALA A 50 -5.43 -6.77 2.69
N TYR A 51 -4.94 -7.56 1.74
CA TYR A 51 -3.50 -7.67 1.49
C TYR A 51 -2.88 -6.39 0.90
N SER A 52 -3.62 -5.66 0.06
CA SER A 52 -3.14 -4.35 -0.41
C SER A 52 -3.09 -3.30 0.72
N THR A 53 -3.81 -3.50 1.83
CA THR A 53 -3.60 -2.70 3.05
C THR A 53 -2.27 -3.04 3.73
N VAL A 54 -1.93 -4.33 3.82
CA VAL A 54 -0.65 -4.77 4.42
C VAL A 54 0.53 -4.21 3.63
N GLU A 55 0.42 -4.20 2.30
CA GLU A 55 1.39 -3.59 1.39
C GLU A 55 1.60 -2.10 1.68
N CYS A 56 0.53 -1.31 1.57
CA CYS A 56 0.62 0.15 1.77
C CYS A 56 1.10 0.51 3.17
N MET A 57 0.68 -0.23 4.21
CA MET A 57 1.16 0.00 5.57
C MET A 57 2.62 -0.42 5.73
N GLY A 58 3.05 -1.50 5.08
CA GLY A 58 4.45 -1.91 5.04
C GLY A 58 5.36 -0.83 4.45
N LEU A 59 4.95 -0.26 3.31
CA LEU A 59 5.69 0.83 2.67
C LEU A 59 5.73 2.09 3.53
N SER A 60 4.61 2.44 4.19
CA SER A 60 4.55 3.58 5.12
C SER A 60 5.49 3.38 6.32
N VAL A 61 5.64 2.15 6.82
CA VAL A 61 6.57 1.82 7.91
C VAL A 61 8.02 1.95 7.44
N VAL A 62 8.35 1.54 6.21
CA VAL A 62 9.67 1.80 5.62
C VAL A 62 9.94 3.29 5.52
N GLY A 63 8.97 4.09 5.06
CA GLY A 63 9.09 5.55 4.98
C GLY A 63 9.36 6.20 6.33
N LEU A 64 8.71 5.73 7.41
CA LEU A 64 9.02 6.16 8.79
C LEU A 64 10.44 5.78 9.20
N GLY A 65 10.87 4.55 8.90
CA GLY A 65 12.19 4.04 9.27
C GLY A 65 13.32 4.79 8.57
N VAL A 66 13.13 5.25 7.34
CA VAL A 66 14.15 6.04 6.62
C VAL A 66 14.24 7.47 7.17
N GLY A 67 13.14 8.00 7.72
CA GLY A 67 13.12 9.35 8.31
C GLY A 67 13.00 10.47 7.28
N GLY A 68 13.35 11.70 7.65
CA GLY A 68 13.36 12.86 6.76
C GLY A 68 12.01 13.11 6.06
N ILE A 69 12.04 13.35 4.73
CA ILE A 69 10.84 13.50 3.89
C ILE A 69 10.00 12.21 3.86
N GLY A 70 10.60 11.04 4.12
CA GLY A 70 9.91 9.77 4.21
C GLY A 70 8.80 9.73 5.26
N ILE A 71 8.91 10.51 6.33
CA ILE A 71 7.86 10.62 7.37
C ILE A 71 6.61 11.28 6.77
N PHE A 72 6.78 12.39 6.05
CA PHE A 72 5.67 13.06 5.39
C PHE A 72 5.03 12.18 4.32
N ALA A 73 5.86 11.51 3.52
CA ALA A 73 5.41 10.56 2.51
C ALA A 73 4.61 9.40 3.12
N ALA A 74 5.05 8.85 4.25
CA ALA A 74 4.34 7.80 4.99
C ALA A 74 2.96 8.26 5.48
N LEU A 75 2.85 9.47 6.00
CA LEU A 75 1.57 10.04 6.43
C LEU A 75 0.65 10.27 5.22
N LEU A 76 1.18 10.83 4.13
CA LEU A 76 0.43 11.03 2.89
C LEU A 76 -0.08 9.70 2.32
N GLN A 77 0.76 8.66 2.33
CA GLN A 77 0.42 7.29 1.92
C GLN A 77 -0.77 6.75 2.71
N VAL A 78 -0.75 6.86 4.04
CA VAL A 78 -1.81 6.36 4.92
C VAL A 78 -3.12 7.08 4.67
N ILE A 79 -3.11 8.41 4.55
CA ILE A 79 -4.31 9.22 4.32
C ILE A 79 -4.91 8.89 2.94
N ALA A 80 -4.10 8.93 1.88
CA ALA A 80 -4.54 8.61 0.53
C ALA A 80 -5.11 7.19 0.43
N HIS A 81 -4.41 6.21 1.03
CA HIS A 81 -4.85 4.83 1.09
C HIS A 81 -6.20 4.68 1.79
N ALA A 82 -6.40 5.33 2.93
CA ALA A 82 -7.65 5.27 3.68
C ALA A 82 -8.84 5.82 2.85
N LEU A 83 -8.65 6.92 2.14
CA LEU A 83 -9.67 7.52 1.26
C LEU A 83 -10.03 6.60 0.09
N ILE A 84 -9.03 6.07 -0.62
CA ILE A 84 -9.26 5.18 -1.76
C ILE A 84 -9.94 3.89 -1.30
N LYS A 85 -9.50 3.30 -0.21
CA LYS A 85 -10.07 2.07 0.33
C LYS A 85 -11.52 2.22 0.77
N SER A 86 -11.88 3.31 1.42
CA SER A 86 -13.27 3.54 1.83
C SER A 86 -14.21 3.52 0.63
N GLY A 87 -13.84 4.19 -0.47
CA GLY A 87 -14.60 4.15 -1.72
C GLY A 87 -14.67 2.75 -2.34
N MET A 88 -13.55 2.03 -2.38
CA MET A 88 -13.52 0.66 -2.94
C MET A 88 -14.36 -0.33 -2.13
N PHE A 89 -14.37 -0.24 -0.80
CA PHE A 89 -15.22 -1.11 0.02
C PHE A 89 -16.70 -0.88 -0.20
N VAL A 90 -17.14 0.38 -0.38
CA VAL A 90 -18.52 0.72 -0.73
C VAL A 90 -18.90 0.08 -2.06
N GLN A 91 -18.05 0.22 -3.08
CA GLN A 91 -18.31 -0.38 -4.40
C GLN A 91 -18.30 -1.92 -4.35
N MET A 92 -17.40 -2.53 -3.56
CA MET A 92 -17.39 -3.98 -3.37
C MET A 92 -18.65 -4.50 -2.67
N ALA A 93 -19.24 -3.73 -1.76
CA ALA A 93 -20.51 -4.09 -1.15
C ALA A 93 -21.64 -4.12 -2.20
N GLN A 94 -21.64 -3.19 -3.15
CA GLN A 94 -22.60 -3.18 -4.27
C GLN A 94 -22.39 -4.38 -5.21
N VAL A 95 -21.15 -4.68 -5.58
CA VAL A 95 -20.82 -5.88 -6.38
C VAL A 95 -21.31 -7.14 -5.69
N GLY A 96 -21.10 -7.27 -4.38
CA GLY A 96 -21.59 -8.40 -3.59
C GLY A 96 -23.11 -8.54 -3.58
N LYS A 97 -23.85 -7.42 -3.60
CA LYS A 97 -25.33 -7.43 -3.72
C LYS A 97 -25.81 -7.89 -5.09
N VAL A 98 -25.10 -7.47 -6.16
CA VAL A 98 -25.50 -7.80 -7.55
C VAL A 98 -25.18 -9.26 -7.89
N TYR A 99 -23.99 -9.73 -7.55
CA TYR A 99 -23.51 -11.08 -7.96
C TYR A 99 -23.68 -12.15 -6.88
N GLY A 100 -24.05 -11.81 -5.65
CA GLY A 100 -24.12 -12.74 -4.52
C GLY A 100 -22.78 -13.39 -4.14
N THR A 101 -21.67 -12.93 -4.73
CA THR A 101 -20.33 -13.51 -4.51
C THR A 101 -19.24 -12.45 -4.59
N TYR A 102 -18.10 -12.74 -3.94
CA TYR A 102 -16.89 -11.91 -4.00
C TYR A 102 -15.73 -12.62 -4.72
N ARG A 103 -16.00 -13.75 -5.38
CA ARG A 103 -14.97 -14.47 -6.17
C ARG A 103 -14.73 -13.76 -7.50
N MET A 104 -13.48 -13.38 -7.76
CA MET A 104 -13.09 -12.65 -8.99
C MET A 104 -13.53 -13.36 -10.27
N ASN A 105 -13.39 -14.69 -10.31
CA ASN A 105 -13.71 -15.50 -11.49
C ASN A 105 -15.23 -15.58 -11.82
N ARG A 106 -16.09 -15.12 -10.91
CA ARG A 106 -17.56 -15.15 -11.10
C ARG A 106 -18.16 -13.76 -11.30
N ILE A 107 -17.32 -12.73 -11.31
CA ILE A 107 -17.72 -11.34 -11.47
C ILE A 107 -17.25 -10.90 -12.86
N GLY A 108 -18.19 -10.64 -13.76
CA GLY A 108 -17.90 -10.16 -15.11
C GLY A 108 -19.00 -9.22 -15.59
N GLY A 109 -18.67 -8.28 -16.48
CA GLY A 109 -19.65 -7.40 -17.10
C GLY A 109 -20.27 -6.34 -16.15
N TYR A 110 -19.66 -6.05 -15.01
CA TYR A 110 -20.20 -5.08 -14.02
C TYR A 110 -20.44 -3.69 -14.61
N ILE A 111 -19.70 -3.32 -15.65
CA ILE A 111 -19.88 -2.06 -16.36
C ILE A 111 -21.28 -1.93 -17.02
N GLY A 112 -21.88 -3.04 -17.41
CA GLY A 112 -23.25 -3.08 -17.95
C GLY A 112 -24.33 -2.93 -16.88
N VAL A 113 -24.02 -3.27 -15.63
CA VAL A 113 -24.97 -3.19 -14.50
C VAL A 113 -24.89 -1.83 -13.80
N ASN A 114 -23.66 -1.35 -13.54
CA ASN A 114 -23.40 -0.07 -12.89
C ASN A 114 -22.13 0.57 -13.46
N ARG A 115 -22.31 1.44 -14.45
CA ARG A 115 -21.19 2.09 -15.15
C ARG A 115 -20.36 2.97 -14.20
N THR A 116 -21.01 3.75 -13.35
CA THR A 116 -20.33 4.64 -12.38
C THR A 116 -19.55 3.83 -11.36
N GLY A 117 -20.14 2.76 -10.83
CA GLY A 117 -19.46 1.86 -9.89
C GLY A 117 -18.27 1.13 -10.51
N ALA A 118 -18.38 0.71 -11.78
CA ALA A 118 -17.28 0.07 -12.51
C ALA A 118 -16.10 1.03 -12.72
N VAL A 119 -16.38 2.28 -13.13
CA VAL A 119 -15.35 3.32 -13.29
C VAL A 119 -14.69 3.64 -11.95
N ALA A 120 -15.47 3.76 -10.87
CA ALA A 120 -14.92 3.99 -9.53
C ALA A 120 -14.00 2.84 -9.06
N LEU A 121 -14.35 1.58 -9.36
CA LEU A 121 -13.49 0.41 -9.06
C LEU A 121 -12.22 0.41 -9.90
N LEU A 122 -12.29 0.77 -11.18
CA LEU A 122 -11.11 0.87 -12.04
C LEU A 122 -10.17 1.97 -11.56
N LEU A 123 -10.67 3.17 -11.30
CA LEU A 123 -9.88 4.29 -10.81
C LEU A 123 -9.27 3.98 -9.43
N GLY A 124 -10.06 3.39 -8.52
CA GLY A 124 -9.57 2.95 -7.22
C GLY A 124 -8.50 1.88 -7.32
N GLY A 125 -8.68 0.89 -8.21
CA GLY A 125 -7.69 -0.15 -8.48
C GLY A 125 -6.39 0.41 -9.06
N MET A 126 -6.47 1.28 -10.07
CA MET A 126 -5.30 1.98 -10.63
C MET A 126 -4.58 2.83 -9.57
N SER A 127 -5.34 3.48 -8.69
CA SER A 127 -4.76 4.26 -7.60
C SER A 127 -4.05 3.38 -6.57
N LEU A 128 -4.59 2.19 -6.25
CA LEU A 128 -3.93 1.23 -5.36
C LEU A 128 -2.64 0.63 -5.96
N LEU A 129 -2.59 0.50 -7.28
CA LEU A 129 -1.39 0.13 -8.03
C LEU A 129 -0.36 1.26 -8.12
N ALA A 130 -0.57 2.36 -7.41
CA ALA A 130 0.27 3.56 -7.52
C ALA A 130 0.48 4.00 -8.98
N PHE A 131 -0.55 3.87 -9.82
CA PHE A 131 -0.45 4.32 -11.22
C PHE A 131 -0.48 5.86 -11.28
N PRO A 132 0.41 6.53 -12.04
CA PRO A 132 0.31 7.98 -12.23
C PRO A 132 -1.06 8.35 -12.85
N PRO A 133 -1.74 9.40 -12.40
CA PRO A 133 -1.37 10.49 -11.49
C PRO A 133 -1.86 10.32 -10.03
N SER A 134 -1.88 9.11 -9.47
CA SER A 134 -2.42 8.88 -8.12
C SER A 134 -1.54 9.50 -7.03
N VAL A 135 -2.17 9.89 -5.93
CA VAL A 135 -1.45 10.41 -4.73
C VAL A 135 -0.56 9.33 -4.12
N LEU A 136 -0.94 8.03 -4.24
CA LEU A 136 -0.13 6.91 -3.79
C LEU A 136 1.18 6.82 -4.57
N PHE A 137 1.16 7.04 -5.88
CA PHE A 137 2.38 7.12 -6.69
C PHE A 137 3.32 8.23 -6.21
N VAL A 138 2.78 9.41 -5.92
CA VAL A 138 3.59 10.53 -5.43
C VAL A 138 4.25 10.19 -4.10
N SER A 139 3.50 9.60 -3.16
CA SER A 139 4.05 9.21 -1.85
C SER A 139 5.12 8.12 -1.97
N GLU A 140 4.94 7.14 -2.87
CA GLU A 140 5.96 6.10 -3.16
C GLU A 140 7.24 6.72 -3.73
N MET A 141 7.12 7.61 -4.71
CA MET A 141 8.27 8.33 -5.27
C MET A 141 9.01 9.16 -4.21
N MET A 142 8.29 9.78 -3.28
CA MET A 142 8.91 10.53 -2.18
C MET A 142 9.66 9.59 -1.22
N ILE A 143 9.14 8.39 -0.92
CA ILE A 143 9.84 7.40 -0.10
C ILE A 143 11.10 6.92 -0.81
N LEU A 144 11.02 6.57 -2.10
CA LEU A 144 12.16 6.14 -2.90
C LEU A 144 13.23 7.23 -2.96
N ARG A 145 12.84 8.48 -3.19
CA ARG A 145 13.75 9.63 -3.17
C ARG A 145 14.49 9.73 -1.83
N GLN A 146 13.78 9.61 -0.71
CA GLN A 146 14.40 9.66 0.61
C GLN A 146 15.37 8.50 0.85
N VAL A 147 15.09 7.31 0.32
CA VAL A 147 16.01 6.16 0.37
C VAL A 147 17.30 6.47 -0.40
N ILE A 148 17.21 7.12 -1.56
CA ILE A 148 18.36 7.57 -2.36
C ILE A 148 19.20 8.59 -1.56
N GLU A 149 18.54 9.62 -1.01
CA GLU A 149 19.21 10.66 -0.22
C GLU A 149 19.89 10.11 1.04
N SER A 150 19.37 9.01 1.62
CA SER A 150 20.00 8.33 2.76
C SER A 150 21.24 7.51 2.40
N GLY A 151 21.59 7.36 1.11
CA GLY A 151 22.75 6.61 0.63
C GLY A 151 22.63 5.08 0.79
N ARG A 152 21.46 4.57 1.16
CA ARG A 152 21.21 3.13 1.39
C ARG A 152 20.83 2.42 0.09
N TRP A 153 21.75 2.30 -0.85
CA TRP A 153 21.51 1.72 -2.18
C TRP A 153 20.93 0.31 -2.15
N TRP A 154 21.36 -0.51 -1.19
CA TRP A 154 20.83 -1.87 -1.01
C TRP A 154 19.32 -1.86 -0.69
N LEU A 155 18.87 -0.90 0.11
CA LEU A 155 17.46 -0.74 0.46
C LEU A 155 16.65 -0.29 -0.76
N LEU A 156 17.20 0.61 -1.58
CA LEU A 156 16.56 1.05 -2.83
C LEU A 156 16.30 -0.13 -3.77
N VAL A 157 17.33 -0.94 -4.02
CA VAL A 157 17.22 -2.11 -4.92
C VAL A 157 16.20 -3.11 -4.38
N LEU A 158 16.28 -3.43 -3.09
CA LEU A 158 15.34 -4.37 -2.47
C LEU A 158 13.91 -3.85 -2.49
N LEU A 159 13.70 -2.58 -2.17
CA LEU A 159 12.38 -1.94 -2.19
C LEU A 159 11.79 -1.91 -3.61
N ALA A 160 12.59 -1.53 -4.62
CA ALA A 160 12.17 -1.53 -6.01
C ALA A 160 11.78 -2.93 -6.50
N LEU A 161 12.57 -3.95 -6.16
CA LEU A 161 12.24 -5.35 -6.49
C LEU A 161 10.94 -5.80 -5.83
N LEU A 162 10.72 -5.47 -4.56
CA LEU A 162 9.48 -5.81 -3.85
C LEU A 162 8.28 -5.08 -4.44
N LEU A 163 8.38 -3.81 -4.78
CA LEU A 163 7.31 -3.05 -5.45
C LEU A 163 6.99 -3.65 -6.83
N CYS A 164 7.99 -3.97 -7.64
CA CYS A 164 7.79 -4.67 -8.91
C CYS A 164 7.13 -6.04 -8.71
N PHE A 165 7.53 -6.80 -7.68
CA PHE A 165 6.91 -8.08 -7.35
C PHE A 165 5.45 -7.92 -6.95
N VAL A 166 5.12 -6.91 -6.17
CA VAL A 166 3.74 -6.60 -5.79
C VAL A 166 2.92 -6.18 -7.01
N MET A 167 3.43 -5.28 -7.84
CA MET A 167 2.79 -4.89 -9.12
C MET A 167 2.48 -6.11 -9.98
N PHE A 168 3.43 -7.03 -10.12
CA PHE A 168 3.22 -8.28 -10.86
C PHE A 168 2.18 -9.20 -10.20
N SER A 169 2.02 -9.13 -8.89
CA SER A 169 1.03 -9.92 -8.14
C SER A 169 -0.40 -9.39 -8.28
N PHE A 170 -0.56 -8.13 -8.70
CA PHE A 170 -1.85 -7.53 -9.06
C PHE A 170 -2.35 -7.95 -10.45
N CYS A 171 -1.45 -8.32 -11.36
CA CYS A 171 -1.80 -8.82 -12.69
C CYS A 171 -2.18 -10.30 -12.69
#